data_28f1c5b74d00ed6e2221334dc7dcb59b
#
_entry.id   28f1c5b74d00ed6e2221334dc7dcb59b
#
_cell.length_a   1.000
_cell.length_b   1.000
_cell.length_c   1.000
_cell.angle_alpha   90.00
_cell.angle_beta   90.00
_cell.angle_gamma   90.00
#
_symmetry.space_group_name_H-M   'P 1'
#
loop_
_entity.id
_entity.type
_entity.pdbx_description
1 polymer ?
#
loop_
_entity_poly.entity_id
_entity_poly.type
_entity_poly.pdbx_seq_one_letter_code
_entity_poly.pdbx_strand_id
1 'polypeptide(L)'
;MNEFDARLLEGKKRLHFVGIGGSGMFPIVQILHAAGYTITGSDVNEGDIINYERAMGIDVKIPHAAENVEGADLLVYTAAILPGNPEIGRAQELGIPCVERSVMLGYVQRLYAKSICVSGTHGKTTTTGMITQVLEMAGKDPAAVIGGKLPLIHGYGKAGKGENIVVESCEFSNTFLHLSPDTSILLNIDADHLDFFKTMENLKASFRKFAELTQRRIIANGDDANTVETLAGIGREVVTFGQTEGCDYIAKNIRMVRPAFYGYEVWHRGERLAEVTLSVPGKHNVYNSMAAFVASTLAGCTAAEAVRGIDAFTGTGRRFEVLGHTACGATVADDYAHHPTELEATLSAAKQMGFERVIAVVQPFTYSRTKLLLKEFARVLQIADQVVMSEIMGSRETNDAFNIYTADLAALIPGSVWFPGFDGIVDYIEKNAKKGDLVITLGCGDIYKAAKRMIV
;
A
#
# COMPACT_ATOMS: atom_id res chain seq x y z
N MET A 1 17.41 -0.69 -17.30
CA MET A 1 17.34 0.22 -16.13
C MET A 1 18.12 1.47 -16.50
N ASN A 2 17.52 2.64 -16.45
CA ASN A 2 18.30 3.86 -16.56
C ASN A 2 19.20 3.94 -15.32
N GLU A 3 20.50 4.11 -15.51
CA GLU A 3 21.43 4.34 -14.41
C GLU A 3 20.95 5.56 -13.62
N PHE A 4 21.06 5.49 -12.29
CA PHE A 4 20.75 6.60 -11.41
C PHE A 4 21.72 7.76 -11.73
N ASP A 5 21.21 8.83 -12.29
CA ASP A 5 21.98 10.07 -12.49
C ASP A 5 21.87 10.96 -11.24
N ALA A 6 22.89 10.93 -10.40
CA ALA A 6 22.95 11.75 -9.18
C ALA A 6 22.77 13.26 -9.44
N ARG A 7 23.00 13.71 -10.67
CA ARG A 7 22.93 15.12 -11.07
C ARG A 7 21.55 15.52 -11.62
N LEU A 8 20.58 14.61 -11.69
CA LEU A 8 19.28 14.90 -12.30
C LEU A 8 18.63 16.19 -11.76
N LEU A 9 18.73 16.44 -10.46
CA LEU A 9 18.17 17.62 -9.80
C LEU A 9 19.17 18.79 -9.69
N GLU A 10 20.43 18.62 -10.13
CA GLU A 10 21.45 19.66 -10.04
C GLU A 10 21.07 20.86 -10.94
N GLY A 11 21.07 22.06 -10.34
CA GLY A 11 20.70 23.30 -11.02
C GLY A 11 19.21 23.48 -11.33
N LYS A 12 18.36 22.48 -11.05
CA LYS A 12 16.92 22.54 -11.30
C LYS A 12 16.18 23.15 -10.12
N LYS A 13 15.16 23.96 -10.40
CA LYS A 13 14.34 24.63 -9.38
C LYS A 13 12.84 24.43 -9.60
N ARG A 14 12.40 24.33 -10.85
CA ARG A 14 10.99 24.23 -11.22
C ARG A 14 10.68 22.82 -11.73
N LEU A 15 9.88 22.10 -10.96
CA LEU A 15 9.49 20.72 -11.27
C LEU A 15 8.00 20.69 -11.64
N HIS A 16 7.67 20.06 -12.76
CA HIS A 16 6.29 19.89 -13.21
C HIS A 16 5.86 18.43 -13.06
N PHE A 17 4.70 18.20 -12.43
CA PHE A 17 4.19 16.87 -12.14
C PHE A 17 2.93 16.55 -12.95
N VAL A 18 2.98 15.51 -13.79
CA VAL A 18 1.87 15.03 -14.61
C VAL A 18 1.18 13.87 -13.89
N GLY A 19 -0.12 14.05 -13.56
CA GLY A 19 -0.87 13.16 -12.67
C GLY A 19 -0.56 13.45 -11.19
N ILE A 20 -0.48 14.74 -10.86
CA ILE A 20 -0.04 15.22 -9.53
C ILE A 20 -0.97 14.80 -8.41
N GLY A 21 -2.29 14.70 -8.67
CA GLY A 21 -3.32 14.29 -7.69
C GLY A 21 -3.29 12.81 -7.29
N GLY A 22 -2.31 12.04 -7.78
CA GLY A 22 -2.15 10.64 -7.40
C GLY A 22 -1.64 10.45 -5.96
N SER A 23 -2.22 9.52 -5.19
CA SER A 23 -1.82 9.25 -3.79
C SER A 23 -0.34 8.87 -3.63
N GLY A 24 0.26 8.22 -4.63
CA GLY A 24 1.69 7.91 -4.64
C GLY A 24 2.58 9.06 -5.11
N MET A 25 2.01 10.10 -5.74
CA MET A 25 2.74 11.29 -6.18
C MET A 25 2.81 12.36 -5.08
N PHE A 26 1.70 12.56 -4.38
CA PHE A 26 1.54 13.60 -3.37
C PHE A 26 2.64 13.63 -2.29
N PRO A 27 3.07 12.52 -1.66
CA PRO A 27 4.18 12.55 -0.71
C PRO A 27 5.50 13.06 -1.32
N ILE A 28 5.78 12.72 -2.56
CA ILE A 28 6.98 13.17 -3.28
C ILE A 28 6.91 14.70 -3.49
N VAL A 29 5.74 15.17 -3.92
CA VAL A 29 5.46 16.61 -4.08
C VAL A 29 5.66 17.36 -2.76
N GLN A 30 5.10 16.86 -1.66
CA GLN A 30 5.24 17.47 -0.34
C GLN A 30 6.71 17.59 0.09
N ILE A 31 7.50 16.54 -0.08
CA ILE A 31 8.92 16.51 0.33
C ILE A 31 9.72 17.48 -0.52
N LEU A 32 9.53 17.49 -1.85
CA LEU A 32 10.26 18.38 -2.75
C LEU A 32 9.86 19.84 -2.57
N HIS A 33 8.56 20.11 -2.33
CA HIS A 33 8.10 21.45 -2.00
C HIS A 33 8.71 21.96 -0.70
N ALA A 34 8.74 21.12 0.35
CA ALA A 34 9.40 21.46 1.62
C ALA A 34 10.92 21.61 1.48
N ALA A 35 11.55 20.96 0.52
CA ALA A 35 12.97 21.12 0.18
C ALA A 35 13.26 22.41 -0.64
N GLY A 36 12.23 23.22 -0.95
CA GLY A 36 12.37 24.51 -1.61
C GLY A 36 12.27 24.49 -3.13
N TYR A 37 11.83 23.39 -3.74
CA TYR A 37 11.53 23.38 -5.18
C TYR A 37 10.21 24.10 -5.45
N THR A 38 10.15 24.81 -6.56
CA THR A 38 8.90 25.35 -7.11
C THR A 38 8.19 24.24 -7.84
N ILE A 39 7.00 23.86 -7.36
CA ILE A 39 6.21 22.76 -7.92
C ILE A 39 5.04 23.34 -8.72
N THR A 40 4.82 22.79 -9.90
CA THR A 40 3.58 22.91 -10.68
C THR A 40 3.11 21.51 -11.08
N GLY A 41 1.88 21.37 -11.51
CA GLY A 41 1.41 20.08 -12.00
C GLY A 41 0.06 20.11 -12.66
N SER A 42 -0.34 18.95 -13.15
CA SER A 42 -1.61 18.75 -13.84
C SER A 42 -2.23 17.40 -13.50
N ASP A 43 -3.54 17.31 -13.63
CA ASP A 43 -4.29 16.08 -13.52
C ASP A 43 -5.50 16.09 -14.48
N VAL A 44 -6.19 14.94 -14.59
CA VAL A 44 -7.43 14.83 -15.39
C VAL A 44 -8.69 15.11 -14.57
N ASN A 45 -8.62 14.95 -13.24
CA ASN A 45 -9.76 15.06 -12.33
C ASN A 45 -9.45 15.97 -11.14
N GLU A 46 -10.47 16.67 -10.65
CA GLU A 46 -10.43 17.30 -9.33
C GLU A 46 -10.44 16.24 -8.22
N GLY A 47 -9.91 16.59 -7.03
CA GLY A 47 -9.91 15.67 -5.90
C GLY A 47 -9.32 16.30 -4.64
N ASP A 48 -9.43 15.57 -3.52
CA ASP A 48 -8.97 16.06 -2.21
C ASP A 48 -7.47 16.37 -2.22
N ILE A 49 -6.66 15.54 -2.87
CA ILE A 49 -5.20 15.74 -2.97
C ILE A 49 -4.89 17.04 -3.70
N ILE A 50 -5.56 17.31 -4.82
CA ILE A 50 -5.37 18.56 -5.58
C ILE A 50 -5.75 19.78 -4.75
N ASN A 51 -6.82 19.66 -3.95
CA ASN A 51 -7.21 20.74 -3.04
C ASN A 51 -6.14 21.00 -1.96
N TYR A 52 -5.51 19.95 -1.43
CA TYR A 52 -4.37 20.09 -0.51
C TYR A 52 -3.16 20.73 -1.19
N GLU A 53 -2.83 20.34 -2.42
CA GLU A 53 -1.70 20.90 -3.18
C GLU A 53 -1.92 22.39 -3.47
N ARG A 54 -3.11 22.77 -3.90
CA ARG A 54 -3.48 24.18 -4.08
C ARG A 54 -3.42 24.98 -2.77
N ALA A 55 -3.83 24.40 -1.66
CA ALA A 55 -3.70 25.01 -0.33
C ALA A 55 -2.24 25.19 0.11
N MET A 56 -1.33 24.37 -0.40
CA MET A 56 0.14 24.55 -0.24
C MET A 56 0.72 25.62 -1.16
N GLY A 57 -0.08 26.25 -2.02
CA GLY A 57 0.37 27.25 -3.00
C GLY A 57 0.91 26.65 -4.31
N ILE A 58 0.67 25.37 -4.57
CA ILE A 58 1.07 24.69 -5.81
C ILE A 58 0.06 25.01 -6.91
N ASP A 59 0.55 25.45 -8.08
CA ASP A 59 -0.28 25.71 -9.25
C ASP A 59 -0.62 24.39 -9.96
N VAL A 60 -1.87 23.92 -9.76
CA VAL A 60 -2.36 22.67 -10.37
C VAL A 60 -3.41 22.98 -11.43
N LYS A 61 -3.14 22.53 -12.65
CA LYS A 61 -4.00 22.69 -13.82
C LYS A 61 -4.84 21.44 -14.10
N ILE A 62 -6.04 21.65 -14.61
CA ILE A 62 -6.94 20.61 -15.13
C ILE A 62 -7.60 21.17 -16.40
N PRO A 63 -7.58 20.45 -17.51
CA PRO A 63 -6.90 19.16 -17.78
C PRO A 63 -5.42 19.30 -18.12
N HIS A 64 -4.80 18.20 -18.56
CA HIS A 64 -3.47 18.21 -19.19
C HIS A 64 -3.48 19.06 -20.46
N ALA A 65 -2.47 19.96 -20.60
CA ALA A 65 -2.30 20.80 -21.79
C ALA A 65 -0.81 21.09 -22.04
N ALA A 66 -0.41 21.19 -23.29
CA ALA A 66 1.00 21.33 -23.67
C ALA A 66 1.68 22.54 -23.01
N GLU A 67 0.95 23.64 -22.84
CA GLU A 67 1.43 24.89 -22.23
C GLU A 67 1.75 24.75 -20.72
N ASN A 68 1.22 23.76 -20.04
CA ASN A 68 1.40 23.60 -18.59
C ASN A 68 2.88 23.37 -18.21
N VAL A 69 3.71 22.84 -19.13
CA VAL A 69 5.11 22.51 -18.87
C VAL A 69 6.08 23.66 -19.11
N GLU A 70 5.60 24.78 -19.62
CA GLU A 70 6.48 25.90 -19.99
C GLU A 70 7.22 26.48 -18.77
N GLY A 71 8.54 26.57 -18.92
CA GLY A 71 9.43 27.02 -17.86
C GLY A 71 9.74 25.98 -16.78
N ALA A 72 9.36 24.73 -16.94
CA ALA A 72 9.81 23.63 -16.08
C ALA A 72 11.26 23.22 -16.43
N ASP A 73 12.04 22.88 -15.40
CA ASP A 73 13.40 22.35 -15.55
C ASP A 73 13.42 20.82 -15.66
N LEU A 74 12.36 20.18 -15.15
CA LEU A 74 12.18 18.73 -15.13
C LEU A 74 10.69 18.41 -15.09
N LEU A 75 10.27 17.36 -15.82
CA LEU A 75 8.94 16.81 -15.76
C LEU A 75 8.97 15.45 -15.07
N VAL A 76 8.07 15.27 -14.10
CA VAL A 76 7.83 14.00 -13.40
C VAL A 76 6.44 13.47 -13.76
N TYR A 77 6.33 12.21 -14.18
CA TYR A 77 5.04 11.63 -14.58
C TYR A 77 4.75 10.31 -13.89
N THR A 78 3.46 10.01 -13.72
CA THR A 78 3.03 8.69 -13.23
C THR A 78 2.98 7.68 -14.37
N ALA A 79 3.31 6.42 -14.06
CA ALA A 79 3.19 5.32 -15.02
C ALA A 79 1.74 5.08 -15.51
N ALA A 80 0.74 5.71 -14.89
CA ALA A 80 -0.67 5.64 -15.32
C ALA A 80 -1.00 6.56 -16.51
N ILE A 81 -0.11 7.48 -16.89
CA ILE A 81 -0.32 8.38 -18.03
C ILE A 81 -0.38 7.59 -19.33
N LEU A 82 -1.42 7.87 -20.11
CA LEU A 82 -1.63 7.24 -21.42
C LEU A 82 -0.61 7.75 -22.45
N PRO A 83 -0.24 6.92 -23.45
CA PRO A 83 0.57 7.38 -24.57
C PRO A 83 -0.07 8.59 -25.27
N GLY A 84 0.78 9.54 -25.70
CA GLY A 84 0.30 10.75 -26.38
C GLY A 84 -0.12 11.89 -25.46
N ASN A 85 0.23 11.85 -24.17
CA ASN A 85 0.00 12.99 -23.26
C ASN A 85 0.66 14.25 -23.81
N PRO A 86 -0.08 15.39 -23.96
CA PRO A 86 0.44 16.60 -24.61
C PRO A 86 1.58 17.25 -23.85
N GLU A 87 1.64 17.14 -22.51
CA GLU A 87 2.69 17.71 -21.68
C GLU A 87 4.01 16.97 -21.85
N ILE A 88 3.98 15.64 -21.91
CA ILE A 88 5.19 14.83 -22.16
C ILE A 88 5.73 15.14 -23.57
N GLY A 89 4.86 15.22 -24.59
CA GLY A 89 5.25 15.57 -25.95
C GLY A 89 5.90 16.95 -26.00
N ARG A 90 5.28 17.94 -25.36
CA ARG A 90 5.82 19.32 -25.33
C ARG A 90 7.14 19.42 -24.56
N ALA A 91 7.27 18.71 -23.43
CA ALA A 91 8.52 18.66 -22.69
C ALA A 91 9.67 18.09 -23.54
N GLN A 92 9.41 17.05 -24.33
CA GLN A 92 10.39 16.47 -25.26
C GLN A 92 10.81 17.48 -26.35
N GLU A 93 9.85 18.21 -26.93
CA GLU A 93 10.14 19.28 -27.91
C GLU A 93 11.03 20.39 -27.33
N LEU A 94 10.80 20.75 -26.07
CA LEU A 94 11.56 21.78 -25.35
C LEU A 94 12.89 21.26 -24.78
N GLY A 95 13.20 19.97 -24.90
CA GLY A 95 14.38 19.35 -24.32
C GLY A 95 14.36 19.26 -22.79
N ILE A 96 13.15 19.32 -22.18
CA ILE A 96 12.96 19.16 -20.74
C ILE A 96 13.10 17.69 -20.39
N PRO A 97 13.99 17.29 -19.46
CA PRO A 97 14.10 15.90 -19.03
C PRO A 97 12.79 15.41 -18.42
N CYS A 98 12.39 14.18 -18.77
CA CYS A 98 11.19 13.52 -18.24
C CYS A 98 11.57 12.28 -17.47
N VAL A 99 11.09 12.14 -16.23
CA VAL A 99 11.35 10.97 -15.37
C VAL A 99 10.06 10.39 -14.81
N GLU A 100 10.04 9.10 -14.68
CA GLU A 100 8.91 8.41 -14.04
C GLU A 100 8.97 8.60 -12.52
N ARG A 101 7.80 8.60 -11.88
CA ARG A 101 7.60 8.80 -10.44
C ARG A 101 8.50 7.94 -9.56
N SER A 102 8.71 6.66 -9.91
CA SER A 102 9.55 5.76 -9.10
C SER A 102 11.02 6.14 -9.12
N VAL A 103 11.50 6.69 -10.23
CA VAL A 103 12.85 7.26 -10.34
C VAL A 103 12.96 8.47 -9.41
N MET A 104 11.97 9.39 -9.45
CA MET A 104 11.94 10.56 -8.56
C MET A 104 11.85 10.14 -7.08
N LEU A 105 11.10 9.10 -6.75
CA LEU A 105 11.07 8.53 -5.39
C LEU A 105 12.46 8.10 -4.92
N GLY A 106 13.26 7.52 -5.81
CA GLY A 106 14.66 7.18 -5.53
C GLY A 106 15.52 8.41 -5.18
N TYR A 107 15.28 9.55 -5.83
CA TYR A 107 15.95 10.83 -5.48
C TYR A 107 15.49 11.35 -4.12
N VAL A 108 14.19 11.40 -3.90
CA VAL A 108 13.60 11.86 -2.63
C VAL A 108 14.10 11.02 -1.45
N GLN A 109 14.16 9.70 -1.62
CA GLN A 109 14.67 8.81 -0.58
C GLN A 109 16.13 9.14 -0.19
N ARG A 110 16.97 9.53 -1.15
CA ARG A 110 18.37 9.88 -0.91
C ARG A 110 18.60 11.26 -0.30
N LEU A 111 17.55 12.08 -0.16
CA LEU A 111 17.65 13.35 0.58
C LEU A 111 17.80 13.12 2.09
N TYR A 112 17.50 11.92 2.59
CA TYR A 112 17.56 11.57 3.99
C TYR A 112 18.73 10.65 4.29
N ALA A 113 19.37 10.88 5.45
CA ALA A 113 20.56 10.12 5.86
C ALA A 113 20.28 8.63 6.07
N LYS A 114 19.06 8.29 6.48
CA LYS A 114 18.63 6.91 6.74
C LYS A 114 17.29 6.66 6.08
N SER A 115 17.15 5.54 5.40
CA SER A 115 15.90 5.13 4.79
C SER A 115 15.49 3.73 5.20
N ILE A 116 14.20 3.57 5.52
CA ILE A 116 13.56 2.31 5.81
C ILE A 116 12.59 2.03 4.67
N CYS A 117 12.95 1.09 3.80
CA CYS A 117 12.17 0.75 2.61
C CYS A 117 11.41 -0.57 2.85
N VAL A 118 10.09 -0.49 2.91
CA VAL A 118 9.21 -1.63 3.25
C VAL A 118 8.72 -2.30 1.99
N SER A 119 9.15 -3.52 1.75
CA SER A 119 8.74 -4.35 0.62
C SER A 119 8.10 -5.67 1.05
N GLY A 120 7.51 -6.36 0.10
CA GLY A 120 6.80 -7.62 0.26
C GLY A 120 5.53 -7.62 -0.57
N THR A 121 5.02 -8.77 -0.92
CA THR A 121 3.77 -8.84 -1.69
C THR A 121 2.61 -8.25 -0.88
N HIS A 122 2.49 -8.60 0.41
CA HIS A 122 1.43 -8.19 1.31
C HIS A 122 1.96 -7.44 2.53
N GLY A 123 1.14 -6.54 3.12
CA GLY A 123 1.43 -5.87 4.39
C GLY A 123 2.23 -4.57 4.31
N LYS A 124 2.74 -4.18 3.13
CA LYS A 124 3.59 -2.98 2.93
C LYS A 124 3.02 -1.72 3.57
N THR A 125 1.82 -1.32 3.17
CA THR A 125 1.17 -0.07 3.61
C THR A 125 0.98 -0.03 5.13
N THR A 126 0.50 -1.13 5.71
CA THR A 126 0.28 -1.25 7.15
C THR A 126 1.59 -1.14 7.93
N THR A 127 2.63 -1.86 7.50
CA THR A 127 3.95 -1.83 8.15
C THR A 127 4.61 -0.46 8.02
N THR A 128 4.55 0.16 6.82
CA THR A 128 5.05 1.53 6.59
C THR A 128 4.34 2.53 7.49
N GLY A 129 3.01 2.42 7.62
CA GLY A 129 2.20 3.24 8.51
C GLY A 129 2.58 3.05 9.98
N MET A 130 2.74 1.80 10.44
CA MET A 130 3.15 1.50 11.82
C MET A 130 4.54 2.09 12.15
N ILE A 131 5.54 1.90 11.28
CA ILE A 131 6.88 2.46 11.47
C ILE A 131 6.83 3.98 11.53
N THR A 132 6.11 4.60 10.58
CA THR A 132 5.95 6.06 10.54
C THR A 132 5.33 6.57 11.84
N GLN A 133 4.28 5.91 12.32
CA GLN A 133 3.60 6.28 13.57
C GLN A 133 4.51 6.15 14.80
N VAL A 134 5.28 5.06 14.90
CA VAL A 134 6.24 4.86 15.98
C VAL A 134 7.27 5.97 15.98
N LEU A 135 7.91 6.24 14.86
CA LEU A 135 8.95 7.28 14.76
C LEU A 135 8.39 8.67 15.05
N GLU A 136 7.17 8.98 14.56
CA GLU A 136 6.50 10.26 14.83
C GLU A 136 6.21 10.43 16.31
N MET A 137 5.60 9.42 16.95
CA MET A 137 5.27 9.44 18.40
C MET A 137 6.51 9.42 19.30
N ALA A 138 7.65 8.94 18.80
CA ALA A 138 8.94 9.00 19.47
C ALA A 138 9.67 10.34 19.24
N GLY A 139 9.04 11.32 18.57
CA GLY A 139 9.60 12.64 18.33
C GLY A 139 10.76 12.66 17.32
N LYS A 140 10.87 11.63 16.46
CA LYS A 140 11.94 11.54 15.46
C LYS A 140 11.62 12.26 14.14
N ASP A 141 10.41 12.81 13.99
CA ASP A 141 9.94 13.59 12.84
C ASP A 141 10.37 13.00 11.46
N PRO A 142 9.98 11.75 11.14
CA PRO A 142 10.37 11.10 9.91
C PRO A 142 9.69 11.73 8.70
N ALA A 143 10.34 11.70 7.54
CA ALA A 143 9.62 11.76 6.28
C ALA A 143 8.95 10.41 5.99
N ALA A 144 7.86 10.43 5.22
CA ALA A 144 7.13 9.21 4.90
C ALA A 144 6.49 9.25 3.51
N VAL A 145 6.51 8.09 2.84
CA VAL A 145 5.77 7.82 1.60
C VAL A 145 5.00 6.51 1.81
N ILE A 146 3.68 6.61 1.95
CA ILE A 146 2.79 5.51 2.36
C ILE A 146 1.71 5.33 1.29
N GLY A 147 1.38 4.09 0.95
CA GLY A 147 0.33 3.76 -0.03
C GLY A 147 -1.11 4.01 0.45
N GLY A 148 -1.31 4.32 1.73
CA GLY A 148 -2.60 4.62 2.34
C GLY A 148 -2.54 5.83 3.26
N LYS A 149 -3.69 6.48 3.48
CA LYS A 149 -3.77 7.64 4.38
C LYS A 149 -3.53 7.20 5.82
N LEU A 150 -2.52 7.76 6.47
CA LEU A 150 -2.25 7.54 7.90
C LEU A 150 -2.93 8.64 8.72
N PRO A 151 -3.89 8.31 9.62
CA PRO A 151 -4.65 9.30 10.38
C PRO A 151 -3.76 10.27 11.17
N LEU A 152 -2.69 9.77 11.82
CA LEU A 152 -1.79 10.58 12.64
C LEU A 152 -1.16 11.76 11.89
N ILE A 153 -0.84 11.59 10.61
CA ILE A 153 -0.23 12.64 9.77
C ILE A 153 -1.23 13.27 8.79
N HIS A 154 -2.52 12.89 8.87
CA HIS A 154 -3.61 13.35 8.00
C HIS A 154 -3.32 13.21 6.50
N GLY A 155 -2.46 12.28 6.09
CA GLY A 155 -2.02 12.17 4.69
C GLY A 155 -1.40 10.83 4.31
N TYR A 156 -0.98 10.76 3.05
CA TYR A 156 -0.28 9.61 2.46
C TYR A 156 1.24 9.69 2.66
N GLY A 157 1.71 10.75 3.31
CA GLY A 157 3.09 10.99 3.62
C GLY A 157 3.28 12.35 4.24
N LYS A 158 4.52 12.68 4.53
CA LYS A 158 4.92 13.99 5.05
C LYS A 158 6.39 14.27 4.76
N ALA A 159 6.74 15.54 4.70
CA ALA A 159 8.12 16.01 4.76
C ALA A 159 8.55 16.12 6.23
N GLY A 160 9.37 15.19 6.70
CA GLY A 160 9.96 15.26 8.04
C GLY A 160 11.29 15.99 8.02
N LYS A 161 11.69 16.52 9.18
CA LYS A 161 12.99 17.16 9.40
C LYS A 161 14.01 16.24 10.07
N GLY A 162 13.58 15.05 10.47
CA GLY A 162 14.45 14.02 11.06
C GLY A 162 15.35 13.37 10.00
N GLU A 163 16.25 12.52 10.46
CA GLU A 163 17.20 11.81 9.60
C GLU A 163 16.59 10.65 8.80
N ASN A 164 15.39 10.19 9.20
CA ASN A 164 14.74 9.01 8.65
C ASN A 164 13.69 9.36 7.60
N ILE A 165 13.66 8.55 6.51
CA ILE A 165 12.51 8.44 5.63
C ILE A 165 11.99 7.00 5.63
N VAL A 166 10.67 6.82 5.73
CA VAL A 166 10.00 5.52 5.62
C VAL A 166 9.27 5.46 4.29
N VAL A 167 9.61 4.46 3.46
CA VAL A 167 9.13 4.38 2.08
C VAL A 167 8.46 3.05 1.82
N GLU A 168 7.20 3.08 1.41
CA GLU A 168 6.55 1.91 0.83
C GLU A 168 7.16 1.59 -0.54
N SER A 169 7.67 0.38 -0.70
CA SER A 169 8.51 -0.04 -1.82
C SER A 169 7.82 -1.14 -2.61
N CYS A 170 7.11 -0.73 -3.67
CA CYS A 170 6.32 -1.64 -4.50
C CYS A 170 7.22 -2.38 -5.50
N GLU A 171 7.05 -3.69 -5.57
CA GLU A 171 7.73 -4.58 -6.52
C GLU A 171 7.22 -4.48 -7.94
N PHE A 172 5.96 -4.07 -8.13
CA PHE A 172 5.32 -4.01 -9.46
C PHE A 172 6.16 -3.20 -10.44
N SER A 173 6.35 -3.76 -11.64
CA SER A 173 7.18 -3.16 -12.70
C SER A 173 8.62 -2.84 -12.26
N ASN A 174 9.13 -3.52 -11.22
CA ASN A 174 10.47 -3.30 -10.67
C ASN A 174 10.69 -1.88 -10.11
N THR A 175 9.63 -1.16 -9.75
CA THR A 175 9.76 0.25 -9.33
C THR A 175 10.63 0.43 -8.08
N PHE A 176 10.63 -0.54 -7.16
CA PHE A 176 11.48 -0.52 -5.96
C PHE A 176 13.00 -0.61 -6.28
N LEU A 177 13.38 -1.04 -7.48
CA LEU A 177 14.80 -1.10 -7.90
C LEU A 177 15.41 0.27 -8.19
N HIS A 178 14.64 1.35 -8.17
CA HIS A 178 15.15 2.71 -8.20
C HIS A 178 15.57 3.24 -6.82
N LEU A 179 15.24 2.50 -5.76
CA LEU A 179 15.61 2.85 -4.38
C LEU A 179 17.02 2.35 -4.05
N SER A 180 17.61 2.93 -3.01
CA SER A 180 18.88 2.53 -2.41
C SER A 180 18.72 2.53 -0.88
N PRO A 181 18.05 1.51 -0.31
CA PRO A 181 17.71 1.49 1.11
C PRO A 181 18.95 1.50 2.02
N ASP A 182 18.93 2.28 3.11
CA ASP A 182 19.82 2.01 4.26
C ASP A 182 19.39 0.69 4.91
N THR A 183 18.11 0.58 5.19
CA THR A 183 17.47 -0.62 5.73
C THR A 183 16.29 -1.01 4.85
N SER A 184 16.25 -2.26 4.39
CA SER A 184 15.07 -2.82 3.71
C SER A 184 14.31 -3.79 4.60
N ILE A 185 13.02 -3.91 4.36
CA ILE A 185 12.16 -4.90 5.00
C ILE A 185 11.57 -5.80 3.92
N LEU A 186 11.67 -7.11 4.09
CA LEU A 186 11.01 -8.10 3.25
C LEU A 186 9.98 -8.86 4.11
N LEU A 187 8.69 -8.55 3.90
CA LEU A 187 7.60 -9.10 4.69
C LEU A 187 7.23 -10.51 4.24
N ASN A 188 7.11 -10.72 2.95
CA ASN A 188 6.74 -11.99 2.30
C ASN A 188 6.91 -11.86 0.78
N ILE A 189 7.00 -13.01 0.10
CA ILE A 189 7.01 -13.09 -1.36
C ILE A 189 5.97 -14.12 -1.79
N ASP A 190 4.85 -13.65 -2.32
CA ASP A 190 3.72 -14.47 -2.78
C ASP A 190 3.47 -14.25 -4.28
N ALA A 191 2.72 -15.15 -4.91
CA ALA A 191 2.45 -15.18 -6.34
C ALA A 191 1.50 -14.05 -6.78
N ASP A 192 1.99 -12.82 -6.84
CA ASP A 192 1.27 -11.67 -7.39
C ASP A 192 2.06 -11.04 -8.54
N HIS A 193 1.38 -10.23 -9.36
CA HIS A 193 1.97 -9.55 -10.51
C HIS A 193 2.66 -10.48 -11.53
N LEU A 194 2.18 -11.73 -11.65
CA LEU A 194 2.72 -12.70 -12.61
C LEU A 194 2.41 -12.34 -14.08
N ASP A 195 1.48 -11.42 -14.33
CA ASP A 195 1.32 -10.74 -15.61
C ASP A 195 2.60 -10.01 -16.05
N PHE A 196 3.32 -9.41 -15.11
CA PHE A 196 4.60 -8.74 -15.32
C PHE A 196 5.79 -9.69 -15.15
N PHE A 197 5.91 -10.36 -14.01
CA PHE A 197 7.09 -11.20 -13.68
C PHE A 197 7.13 -12.52 -14.42
N LYS A 198 6.00 -13.04 -14.89
CA LYS A 198 5.80 -14.32 -15.59
C LYS A 198 5.96 -15.56 -14.70
N THR A 199 6.94 -15.61 -13.82
CA THR A 199 7.20 -16.75 -12.92
C THR A 199 7.58 -16.30 -11.52
N MET A 200 7.43 -17.20 -10.53
CA MET A 200 7.89 -16.97 -9.16
C MET A 200 9.41 -16.75 -9.09
N GLU A 201 10.19 -17.43 -9.92
CA GLU A 201 11.64 -17.30 -9.98
C GLU A 201 12.04 -15.87 -10.38
N ASN A 202 11.35 -15.29 -11.37
CA ASN A 202 11.60 -13.91 -11.79
C ASN A 202 11.19 -12.92 -10.70
N LEU A 203 10.08 -13.16 -10.00
CA LEU A 203 9.65 -12.35 -8.87
C LEU A 203 10.69 -12.39 -7.74
N LYS A 204 11.13 -13.60 -7.32
CA LYS A 204 12.19 -13.78 -6.33
C LYS A 204 13.50 -13.11 -6.76
N ALA A 205 13.88 -13.25 -8.03
CA ALA A 205 15.08 -12.59 -8.57
C ALA A 205 14.99 -11.06 -8.49
N SER A 206 13.81 -10.48 -8.64
CA SER A 206 13.58 -9.05 -8.47
C SER A 206 13.73 -8.63 -7.00
N PHE A 207 13.11 -9.36 -6.06
CA PHE A 207 13.30 -9.13 -4.62
C PHE A 207 14.75 -9.31 -4.19
N ARG A 208 15.46 -10.29 -4.77
CA ARG A 208 16.90 -10.47 -4.53
C ARG A 208 17.70 -9.25 -4.95
N LYS A 209 17.45 -8.69 -6.14
CA LYS A 209 18.09 -7.45 -6.60
C LYS A 209 17.81 -6.28 -5.67
N PHE A 210 16.56 -6.14 -5.21
CA PHE A 210 16.20 -5.10 -4.25
C PHE A 210 16.97 -5.26 -2.93
N ALA A 211 17.07 -6.48 -2.41
CA ALA A 211 17.85 -6.78 -1.21
C ALA A 211 19.35 -6.47 -1.40
N GLU A 212 19.92 -6.72 -2.57
CA GLU A 212 21.30 -6.40 -2.92
C GLU A 212 21.59 -4.88 -2.99
N LEU A 213 20.57 -4.06 -3.30
CA LEU A 213 20.66 -2.59 -3.27
C LEU A 213 20.71 -2.02 -1.84
N THR A 214 20.39 -2.82 -0.83
CA THR A 214 20.39 -2.41 0.57
C THR A 214 21.82 -2.13 1.05
N GLN A 215 22.03 -0.97 1.66
CA GLN A 215 23.36 -0.50 2.05
C GLN A 215 23.83 -1.13 3.37
N ARG A 216 22.94 -1.25 4.35
CA ARG A 216 23.29 -1.65 5.72
C ARG A 216 22.70 -2.99 6.10
N ARG A 217 21.39 -3.10 6.26
CA ARG A 217 20.74 -4.32 6.78
C ARG A 217 19.40 -4.62 6.14
N ILE A 218 19.03 -5.88 6.18
CA ILE A 218 17.75 -6.40 5.71
C ILE A 218 17.00 -6.94 6.94
N ILE A 219 15.76 -6.51 7.15
CA ILE A 219 14.83 -7.07 8.13
C ILE A 219 13.90 -8.01 7.37
N ALA A 220 13.89 -9.29 7.72
CA ALA A 220 13.23 -10.31 6.93
C ALA A 220 12.31 -11.20 7.76
N ASN A 221 11.17 -11.56 7.19
CA ASN A 221 10.29 -12.57 7.76
C ASN A 221 10.94 -13.96 7.61
N GLY A 222 11.43 -14.52 8.72
CA GLY A 222 12.06 -15.82 8.77
C GLY A 222 11.11 -17.01 8.66
N ASP A 223 9.81 -16.78 8.76
CA ASP A 223 8.77 -17.80 8.59
C ASP A 223 8.28 -17.89 7.14
N ASP A 224 8.63 -16.92 6.28
CA ASP A 224 8.28 -16.95 4.86
C ASP A 224 9.36 -17.67 4.05
N ALA A 225 9.06 -18.86 3.57
CA ALA A 225 10.01 -19.71 2.87
C ALA A 225 10.59 -19.06 1.61
N ASN A 226 9.79 -18.30 0.86
CA ASN A 226 10.25 -17.61 -0.35
C ASN A 226 11.20 -16.46 0.00
N THR A 227 10.96 -15.74 1.08
CA THR A 227 11.87 -14.70 1.58
C THR A 227 13.20 -15.30 2.02
N VAL A 228 13.15 -16.39 2.81
CA VAL A 228 14.36 -17.10 3.28
C VAL A 228 15.20 -17.61 2.10
N GLU A 229 14.56 -18.27 1.13
CA GLU A 229 15.23 -18.76 -0.09
C GLU A 229 15.84 -17.62 -0.90
N THR A 230 15.09 -16.52 -1.06
CA THR A 230 15.54 -15.35 -1.82
C THR A 230 16.77 -14.69 -1.21
N LEU A 231 16.88 -14.70 0.12
CA LEU A 231 18.00 -14.08 0.84
C LEU A 231 19.18 -15.02 1.09
N ALA A 232 19.08 -16.30 0.76
CA ALA A 232 20.16 -17.27 0.96
C ALA A 232 21.48 -16.78 0.32
N GLY A 233 22.56 -16.76 1.12
CA GLY A 233 23.89 -16.32 0.68
C GLY A 233 24.02 -14.84 0.32
N ILE A 234 23.11 -13.96 0.76
CA ILE A 234 23.25 -12.52 0.55
C ILE A 234 24.38 -11.95 1.42
N GLY A 235 25.23 -11.13 0.84
CA GLY A 235 26.37 -10.52 1.52
C GLY A 235 26.01 -9.29 2.36
N ARG A 236 24.88 -9.29 3.05
CA ARG A 236 24.37 -8.20 3.90
C ARG A 236 23.96 -8.73 5.27
N GLU A 237 23.94 -7.86 6.30
CA GLU A 237 23.35 -8.19 7.59
C GLU A 237 21.86 -8.48 7.41
N VAL A 238 21.41 -9.67 7.80
CA VAL A 238 19.99 -10.03 7.80
C VAL A 238 19.55 -10.19 9.25
N VAL A 239 18.50 -9.44 9.65
CA VAL A 239 17.84 -9.54 10.94
C VAL A 239 16.47 -10.16 10.71
N THR A 240 16.25 -11.33 11.27
CA THR A 240 15.02 -12.09 11.06
C THR A 240 13.99 -11.85 12.15
N PHE A 241 12.71 -11.84 11.75
CA PHE A 241 11.58 -11.85 12.68
C PHE A 241 10.58 -12.94 12.29
N GLY A 242 9.84 -13.45 13.24
CA GLY A 242 8.84 -14.50 13.00
C GLY A 242 8.25 -15.08 14.27
N GLN A 243 7.69 -16.27 14.18
CA GLN A 243 7.16 -17.07 15.29
C GLN A 243 8.07 -18.29 15.60
N THR A 244 8.92 -18.67 14.64
CA THR A 244 9.85 -19.80 14.78
C THR A 244 11.08 -19.45 15.62
N GLU A 245 11.54 -20.42 16.42
CA GLU A 245 12.70 -20.27 17.33
C GLU A 245 14.03 -19.96 16.60
N GLY A 246 14.07 -20.07 15.28
CA GLY A 246 15.25 -19.71 14.47
C GLY A 246 15.39 -18.24 14.14
N CYS A 247 14.36 -17.42 14.43
CA CYS A 247 14.38 -15.98 14.15
C CYS A 247 15.11 -15.20 15.27
N ASP A 248 15.73 -14.05 14.90
CA ASP A 248 16.37 -13.16 15.87
C ASP A 248 15.35 -12.51 16.80
N TYR A 249 14.21 -12.10 16.25
CA TYR A 249 13.06 -11.56 17.01
C TYR A 249 11.87 -12.50 16.85
N ILE A 250 11.31 -12.94 17.97
CA ILE A 250 10.26 -13.98 17.99
C ILE A 250 9.00 -13.43 18.63
N ALA A 251 7.88 -13.59 17.94
CA ALA A 251 6.56 -13.35 18.52
C ALA A 251 6.11 -14.60 19.27
N LYS A 252 6.04 -14.52 20.61
CA LYS A 252 5.55 -15.61 21.47
C LYS A 252 4.23 -15.26 22.14
N ASN A 253 3.56 -16.27 22.68
CA ASN A 253 2.31 -16.11 23.43
C ASN A 253 1.24 -15.30 22.68
N ILE A 254 1.14 -15.54 21.36
CA ILE A 254 0.14 -14.89 20.53
C ILE A 254 -1.24 -15.33 20.99
N ARG A 255 -2.06 -14.35 21.38
CA ARG A 255 -3.41 -14.59 21.88
C ARG A 255 -4.40 -13.56 21.33
N MET A 256 -5.63 -13.96 21.18
CA MET A 256 -6.71 -13.04 20.87
C MET A 256 -7.10 -12.32 22.16
N VAL A 257 -6.93 -10.99 22.20
CA VAL A 257 -7.25 -10.13 23.36
C VAL A 257 -8.69 -9.61 23.31
N ARG A 258 -9.22 -9.49 22.10
CA ARG A 258 -10.65 -9.27 21.78
C ARG A 258 -10.92 -9.85 20.40
N PRO A 259 -12.18 -10.11 20.00
CA PRO A 259 -12.51 -10.71 18.70
C PRO A 259 -11.76 -10.09 17.54
N ALA A 260 -10.97 -10.87 16.80
CA ALA A 260 -10.07 -10.52 15.69
C ALA A 260 -8.83 -9.68 16.06
N PHE A 261 -8.64 -9.25 17.30
CA PHE A 261 -7.46 -8.44 17.69
C PHE A 261 -6.51 -9.26 18.56
N TYR A 262 -5.22 -9.14 18.28
CA TYR A 262 -4.20 -9.99 18.86
C TYR A 262 -3.23 -9.22 19.75
N GLY A 263 -2.77 -9.89 20.80
CA GLY A 263 -1.61 -9.47 21.60
C GLY A 263 -0.55 -10.56 21.57
N TYR A 264 0.70 -10.18 21.74
CA TYR A 264 1.84 -11.09 21.74
C TYR A 264 3.04 -10.49 22.50
N GLU A 265 3.98 -11.35 22.84
CA GLU A 265 5.25 -10.95 23.42
C GLU A 265 6.35 -10.90 22.37
N VAL A 266 7.20 -9.90 22.41
CA VAL A 266 8.42 -9.80 21.60
C VAL A 266 9.60 -10.33 22.38
N TRP A 267 10.25 -11.34 21.84
CA TRP A 267 11.44 -11.97 22.40
C TRP A 267 12.64 -11.77 21.49
N HIS A 268 13.82 -11.55 22.05
CA HIS A 268 15.10 -11.44 21.34
C HIS A 268 16.18 -12.10 22.14
N ARG A 269 16.93 -13.04 21.55
CA ARG A 269 18.03 -13.77 22.21
C ARG A 269 17.67 -14.39 23.56
N GLY A 270 16.45 -14.91 23.68
CA GLY A 270 15.96 -15.54 24.90
C GLY A 270 15.39 -14.58 25.96
N GLU A 271 15.42 -13.28 25.72
CA GLU A 271 14.88 -12.28 26.64
C GLU A 271 13.57 -11.70 26.11
N ARG A 272 12.59 -11.49 26.99
CA ARG A 272 11.35 -10.80 26.67
C ARG A 272 11.60 -9.30 26.68
N LEU A 273 11.46 -8.66 25.53
CA LEU A 273 11.66 -7.22 25.37
C LEU A 273 10.41 -6.41 25.64
N ALA A 274 9.25 -6.91 25.21
CA ALA A 274 8.01 -6.15 25.23
C ALA A 274 6.78 -7.06 25.14
N GLU A 275 5.61 -6.47 25.39
CA GLU A 275 4.30 -7.02 25.08
C GLU A 275 3.54 -5.99 24.22
N VAL A 276 2.98 -6.44 23.10
CA VAL A 276 2.27 -5.63 22.11
C VAL A 276 0.80 -6.03 22.10
N THR A 277 -0.10 -5.04 22.02
CA THR A 277 -1.55 -5.24 21.87
C THR A 277 -2.03 -4.49 20.64
N LEU A 278 -2.44 -5.22 19.60
CA LEU A 278 -2.84 -4.62 18.34
C LEU A 278 -4.22 -3.95 18.41
N SER A 279 -4.32 -2.77 17.82
CA SER A 279 -5.57 -2.04 17.61
C SER A 279 -6.09 -2.16 16.17
N VAL A 280 -5.49 -3.04 15.35
CA VAL A 280 -5.95 -3.43 14.01
C VAL A 280 -6.29 -4.91 13.99
N PRO A 281 -7.36 -5.32 13.26
CA PRO A 281 -7.81 -6.71 13.24
C PRO A 281 -6.93 -7.60 12.35
N GLY A 282 -6.94 -8.90 12.64
CA GLY A 282 -6.30 -9.92 11.81
C GLY A 282 -4.93 -10.38 12.32
N LYS A 283 -4.73 -11.70 12.35
CA LYS A 283 -3.49 -12.33 12.86
C LYS A 283 -2.25 -11.96 12.02
N HIS A 284 -2.42 -11.69 10.72
CA HIS A 284 -1.33 -11.25 9.84
C HIS A 284 -0.66 -9.95 10.33
N ASN A 285 -1.39 -9.11 11.07
CA ASN A 285 -0.83 -7.89 11.65
C ASN A 285 0.16 -8.14 12.79
N VAL A 286 0.25 -9.36 13.32
CA VAL A 286 1.35 -9.76 14.21
C VAL A 286 2.69 -9.65 13.45
N TYR A 287 2.77 -10.18 12.22
CA TYR A 287 3.98 -10.07 11.41
C TYR A 287 4.28 -8.62 10.99
N ASN A 288 3.26 -7.87 10.56
CA ASN A 288 3.42 -6.46 10.17
C ASN A 288 3.97 -5.63 11.35
N SER A 289 3.42 -5.84 12.55
CA SER A 289 3.84 -5.12 13.75
C SER A 289 5.19 -5.60 14.30
N MET A 290 5.54 -6.88 14.15
CA MET A 290 6.89 -7.37 14.46
C MET A 290 7.93 -6.69 13.57
N ALA A 291 7.70 -6.62 12.27
CA ALA A 291 8.58 -5.91 11.34
C ALA A 291 8.72 -4.42 11.73
N ALA A 292 7.61 -3.78 12.09
CA ALA A 292 7.60 -2.39 12.54
C ALA A 292 8.35 -2.20 13.87
N PHE A 293 8.17 -3.10 14.84
CA PHE A 293 8.89 -3.08 16.11
C PHE A 293 10.41 -3.19 15.88
N VAL A 294 10.85 -4.18 15.12
CA VAL A 294 12.27 -4.41 14.82
C VAL A 294 12.86 -3.21 14.07
N ALA A 295 12.20 -2.71 13.05
CA ALA A 295 12.67 -1.57 12.26
C ALA A 295 12.80 -0.30 13.12
N SER A 296 11.81 -0.01 13.95
CA SER A 296 11.79 1.18 14.80
C SER A 296 12.83 1.14 15.89
N THR A 297 13.04 -0.02 16.53
CA THR A 297 14.08 -0.18 17.54
C THR A 297 15.48 -0.07 16.94
N LEU A 298 15.71 -0.64 15.75
CA LEU A 298 16.97 -0.49 15.01
C LEU A 298 17.18 0.94 14.46
N ALA A 299 16.10 1.72 14.32
CA ALA A 299 16.16 3.16 14.01
C ALA A 299 16.36 4.03 15.27
N GLY A 300 16.56 3.41 16.45
CA GLY A 300 16.91 4.07 17.70
C GLY A 300 15.70 4.49 18.54
N CYS A 301 14.54 3.84 18.38
CA CYS A 301 13.48 3.90 19.40
C CYS A 301 13.73 2.88 20.50
N THR A 302 13.31 3.19 21.72
CA THR A 302 13.22 2.20 22.79
C THR A 302 12.09 1.20 22.51
N ALA A 303 12.15 0.00 23.11
CA ALA A 303 11.06 -0.97 23.02
C ALA A 303 9.72 -0.38 23.49
N ALA A 304 9.72 0.43 24.54
CA ALA A 304 8.53 1.09 25.05
C ALA A 304 7.94 2.12 24.07
N GLU A 305 8.78 2.87 23.35
CA GLU A 305 8.32 3.79 22.29
C GLU A 305 7.72 3.02 21.11
N ALA A 306 8.36 1.92 20.71
CA ALA A 306 7.84 1.06 19.64
C ALA A 306 6.46 0.48 20.00
N VAL A 307 6.30 -0.05 21.22
CA VAL A 307 5.01 -0.56 21.70
C VAL A 307 3.95 0.53 21.69
N ARG A 308 4.23 1.71 22.29
CA ARG A 308 3.25 2.80 22.33
C ARG A 308 2.74 3.19 20.95
N GLY A 309 3.64 3.27 19.95
CA GLY A 309 3.27 3.63 18.59
C GLY A 309 2.46 2.54 17.88
N ILE A 310 2.83 1.26 18.10
CA ILE A 310 2.12 0.11 17.51
C ILE A 310 0.74 -0.07 18.16
N ASP A 311 0.64 -0.02 19.48
CA ASP A 311 -0.63 -0.19 20.21
C ASP A 311 -1.65 0.92 19.86
N ALA A 312 -1.15 2.14 19.62
CA ALA A 312 -1.95 3.29 19.20
C ALA A 312 -2.31 3.28 17.70
N PHE A 313 -1.75 2.36 16.90
CA PHE A 313 -2.00 2.33 15.46
C PHE A 313 -3.37 1.73 15.15
N THR A 314 -4.29 2.54 14.63
CA THR A 314 -5.67 2.16 14.31
C THR A 314 -5.90 1.79 12.85
N GLY A 315 -4.84 1.74 12.04
CA GLY A 315 -4.88 1.40 10.63
C GLY A 315 -4.47 2.55 9.71
N THR A 316 -4.40 2.24 8.43
CA THR A 316 -4.30 3.21 7.33
C THR A 316 -5.59 3.17 6.52
N GLY A 317 -5.89 4.25 5.83
CA GLY A 317 -7.06 4.29 4.96
C GLY A 317 -7.09 3.12 4.00
N ARG A 318 -8.28 2.59 3.78
CA ARG A 318 -8.53 1.41 2.94
C ARG A 318 -7.86 0.12 3.43
N ARG A 319 -7.59 -0.04 4.73
CA ARG A 319 -7.10 -1.29 5.35
C ARG A 319 -7.98 -1.63 6.54
N PHE A 320 -9.06 -2.36 6.28
CA PHE A 320 -10.17 -2.60 7.20
C PHE A 320 -10.67 -1.30 7.85
N GLU A 321 -10.84 -0.25 7.05
CA GLU A 321 -11.24 1.08 7.49
C GLU A 321 -12.75 1.10 7.72
N VAL A 322 -13.17 1.29 8.97
CA VAL A 322 -14.59 1.50 9.30
C VAL A 322 -14.96 2.92 8.92
N LEU A 323 -15.88 3.06 7.96
CA LEU A 323 -16.30 4.34 7.40
C LEU A 323 -17.50 4.95 8.11
N GLY A 324 -18.39 4.10 8.65
CA GLY A 324 -19.63 4.54 9.29
C GLY A 324 -20.69 3.45 9.30
N HIS A 325 -21.95 3.87 9.25
CA HIS A 325 -23.09 2.96 9.28
C HIS A 325 -24.09 3.31 8.17
N THR A 326 -24.80 2.28 7.69
CA THR A 326 -25.98 2.46 6.82
C THR A 326 -27.16 3.01 7.61
N ALA A 327 -28.19 3.49 6.92
CA ALA A 327 -29.44 3.94 7.55
C ALA A 327 -30.12 2.87 8.42
N CYS A 328 -29.97 1.57 8.10
CA CYS A 328 -30.49 0.48 8.91
C CYS A 328 -29.58 0.09 10.09
N GLY A 329 -28.38 0.70 10.22
CA GLY A 329 -27.43 0.47 11.31
C GLY A 329 -26.44 -0.68 11.06
N ALA A 330 -26.27 -1.15 9.83
CA ALA A 330 -25.18 -2.03 9.46
C ALA A 330 -23.84 -1.25 9.44
N THR A 331 -22.76 -1.85 9.92
CA THR A 331 -21.42 -1.25 9.86
C THR A 331 -20.89 -1.32 8.43
N VAL A 332 -20.33 -0.22 7.93
CA VAL A 332 -19.69 -0.15 6.60
C VAL A 332 -18.19 0.00 6.76
N ALA A 333 -17.42 -0.88 6.12
CA ALA A 333 -15.96 -0.82 6.08
C ALA A 333 -15.44 -0.90 4.63
N ASP A 334 -14.21 -0.44 4.41
CA ASP A 334 -13.49 -0.58 3.14
C ASP A 334 -12.12 -1.23 3.35
N ASP A 335 -11.75 -2.12 2.44
CA ASP A 335 -10.44 -2.74 2.42
C ASP A 335 -9.89 -2.83 0.98
N TYR A 336 -8.63 -2.56 0.83
CA TYR A 336 -7.92 -2.57 -0.45
C TYR A 336 -7.64 -3.99 -0.97
N ALA A 337 -7.93 -5.03 -0.16
CA ALA A 337 -7.70 -6.43 -0.49
C ALA A 337 -8.27 -6.78 -1.87
N HIS A 338 -7.40 -7.30 -2.74
CA HIS A 338 -7.72 -7.62 -4.13
C HIS A 338 -7.00 -8.88 -4.63
N HIS A 339 -6.22 -9.54 -3.77
CA HIS A 339 -5.63 -10.85 -3.98
C HIS A 339 -6.32 -11.89 -3.06
N PRO A 340 -6.49 -13.16 -3.47
CA PRO A 340 -7.14 -14.18 -2.63
C PRO A 340 -6.56 -14.27 -1.21
N THR A 341 -5.24 -14.23 -1.05
CA THR A 341 -4.56 -14.26 0.26
C THR A 341 -4.99 -13.07 1.15
N GLU A 342 -5.10 -11.87 0.58
CA GLU A 342 -5.55 -10.67 1.30
C GLU A 342 -7.03 -10.76 1.67
N LEU A 343 -7.88 -11.19 0.71
CA LEU A 343 -9.31 -11.40 0.93
C LEU A 343 -9.56 -12.42 2.04
N GLU A 344 -8.82 -13.54 2.04
CA GLU A 344 -8.92 -14.56 3.08
C GLU A 344 -8.58 -14.00 4.46
N ALA A 345 -7.51 -13.22 4.56
CA ALA A 345 -7.10 -12.57 5.80
C ALA A 345 -8.16 -11.58 6.31
N THR A 346 -8.67 -10.71 5.43
CA THR A 346 -9.66 -9.69 5.77
C THR A 346 -11.01 -10.32 6.14
N LEU A 347 -11.52 -11.26 5.34
CA LEU A 347 -12.80 -11.92 5.61
C LEU A 347 -12.75 -12.80 6.85
N SER A 348 -11.63 -13.52 7.09
CA SER A 348 -11.42 -14.30 8.31
C SER A 348 -11.40 -13.41 9.56
N ALA A 349 -10.77 -12.24 9.49
CA ALA A 349 -10.82 -11.26 10.58
C ALA A 349 -12.25 -10.72 10.79
N ALA A 350 -12.96 -10.37 9.73
CA ALA A 350 -14.34 -9.91 9.77
C ALA A 350 -15.27 -10.93 10.47
N LYS A 351 -15.14 -12.22 10.11
CA LYS A 351 -15.93 -13.31 10.74
C LYS A 351 -15.64 -13.48 12.23
N GLN A 352 -14.45 -13.16 12.69
CA GLN A 352 -14.08 -13.21 14.10
C GLN A 352 -14.60 -12.02 14.91
N MET A 353 -15.02 -10.92 14.28
CA MET A 353 -15.42 -9.68 14.99
C MET A 353 -16.83 -9.76 15.62
N GLY A 354 -17.58 -10.85 15.39
CA GLY A 354 -18.87 -11.07 16.03
C GLY A 354 -20.05 -10.36 15.39
N PHE A 355 -19.93 -9.92 14.13
CA PHE A 355 -21.06 -9.44 13.33
C PHE A 355 -22.04 -10.58 13.06
N GLU A 356 -23.32 -10.26 12.95
CA GLU A 356 -24.36 -11.26 12.63
C GLU A 356 -24.15 -11.87 11.25
N ARG A 357 -23.82 -11.04 10.26
CA ARG A 357 -23.42 -11.44 8.90
C ARG A 357 -22.30 -10.56 8.38
N VAL A 358 -21.46 -11.14 7.55
CA VAL A 358 -20.45 -10.43 6.76
C VAL A 358 -20.90 -10.42 5.30
N ILE A 359 -21.17 -9.24 4.76
CA ILE A 359 -21.53 -9.01 3.36
C ILE A 359 -20.30 -8.46 2.65
N ALA A 360 -19.67 -9.27 1.81
CA ALA A 360 -18.51 -8.88 1.01
C ALA A 360 -18.97 -8.22 -0.30
N VAL A 361 -18.60 -6.95 -0.50
CA VAL A 361 -18.88 -6.20 -1.73
C VAL A 361 -17.59 -6.07 -2.52
N VAL A 362 -17.42 -6.86 -3.58
CA VAL A 362 -16.14 -7.10 -4.24
C VAL A 362 -16.09 -6.47 -5.63
N GLN A 363 -15.00 -5.78 -5.93
CA GLN A 363 -14.64 -5.41 -7.30
C GLN A 363 -13.42 -6.22 -7.73
N PRO A 364 -13.59 -7.26 -8.57
CA PRO A 364 -12.44 -7.96 -9.12
C PRO A 364 -11.57 -7.01 -9.95
N PHE A 365 -10.25 -7.17 -9.84
CA PHE A 365 -9.31 -6.23 -10.46
C PHE A 365 -8.35 -6.95 -11.39
N THR A 366 -8.31 -6.49 -12.64
CA THR A 366 -7.71 -7.02 -13.86
C THR A 366 -8.31 -8.36 -14.33
N TYR A 367 -8.45 -8.48 -15.62
CA TYR A 367 -8.96 -9.70 -16.26
C TYR A 367 -7.98 -10.86 -16.12
N SER A 368 -6.68 -10.58 -16.27
CA SER A 368 -5.60 -11.56 -16.12
C SER A 368 -5.61 -12.23 -14.77
N ARG A 369 -5.62 -11.42 -13.68
CA ARG A 369 -5.64 -11.94 -12.29
C ARG A 369 -6.93 -12.71 -12.00
N THR A 370 -8.07 -12.14 -12.38
CA THR A 370 -9.38 -12.79 -12.16
C THR A 370 -9.43 -14.16 -12.83
N LYS A 371 -8.94 -14.27 -14.05
CA LYS A 371 -8.90 -15.54 -14.79
C LYS A 371 -7.91 -16.54 -14.17
N LEU A 372 -6.71 -16.08 -13.83
CA LEU A 372 -5.65 -16.92 -13.28
C LEU A 372 -6.06 -17.52 -11.93
N LEU A 373 -6.66 -16.72 -11.05
CA LEU A 373 -6.99 -17.07 -9.65
C LEU A 373 -8.49 -17.29 -9.43
N LEU A 374 -9.24 -17.64 -10.49
CA LEU A 374 -10.71 -17.71 -10.46
C LEU A 374 -11.24 -18.66 -9.36
N LYS A 375 -10.63 -19.82 -9.22
CA LYS A 375 -11.04 -20.84 -8.21
C LYS A 375 -10.68 -20.41 -6.79
N GLU A 376 -9.53 -19.77 -6.63
CA GLU A 376 -9.05 -19.23 -5.36
C GLU A 376 -9.96 -18.08 -4.90
N PHE A 377 -10.34 -17.15 -5.79
CA PHE A 377 -11.34 -16.14 -5.51
C PHE A 377 -12.66 -16.75 -5.07
N ALA A 378 -13.18 -17.73 -5.83
CA ALA A 378 -14.44 -18.37 -5.48
C ALA A 378 -14.37 -19.07 -4.11
N ARG A 379 -13.25 -19.71 -3.77
CA ARG A 379 -13.05 -20.36 -2.47
C ARG A 379 -13.04 -19.33 -1.33
N VAL A 380 -12.25 -18.29 -1.43
CA VAL A 380 -12.06 -17.35 -0.30
C VAL A 380 -13.27 -16.44 -0.10
N LEU A 381 -13.96 -16.06 -1.16
CA LEU A 381 -15.14 -15.20 -1.04
C LEU A 381 -16.31 -15.90 -0.32
N GLN A 382 -16.37 -17.23 -0.33
CA GLN A 382 -17.37 -18.01 0.42
C GLN A 382 -17.16 -17.99 1.95
N ILE A 383 -16.11 -17.35 2.47
CA ILE A 383 -15.97 -17.05 3.90
C ILE A 383 -17.04 -16.05 4.34
N ALA A 384 -17.43 -15.13 3.48
CA ALA A 384 -18.52 -14.18 3.74
C ALA A 384 -19.89 -14.90 3.70
N ASP A 385 -20.86 -14.35 4.42
CA ASP A 385 -22.24 -14.88 4.44
C ASP A 385 -23.00 -14.49 3.16
N GLN A 386 -22.64 -13.36 2.54
CA GLN A 386 -23.18 -12.88 1.28
C GLN A 386 -22.07 -12.25 0.46
N VAL A 387 -22.05 -12.55 -0.84
CA VAL A 387 -21.12 -11.94 -1.80
C VAL A 387 -21.90 -11.11 -2.81
N VAL A 388 -21.51 -9.84 -2.94
CA VAL A 388 -22.03 -8.88 -3.93
C VAL A 388 -20.87 -8.42 -4.77
N MET A 389 -20.97 -8.44 -6.09
CA MET A 389 -19.85 -8.10 -6.98
C MET A 389 -20.21 -6.96 -7.94
N SER A 390 -19.24 -6.16 -8.30
CA SER A 390 -19.30 -5.29 -9.47
C SER A 390 -18.68 -5.97 -10.68
N GLU A 391 -18.74 -5.29 -11.84
CA GLU A 391 -17.94 -5.69 -13.01
C GLU A 391 -16.44 -5.68 -12.69
N ILE A 392 -15.70 -6.53 -13.41
CA ILE A 392 -14.24 -6.57 -13.33
C ILE A 392 -13.69 -5.22 -13.79
N MET A 393 -12.86 -4.60 -12.97
CA MET A 393 -12.13 -3.40 -13.36
C MET A 393 -10.86 -3.79 -14.13
N GLY A 394 -10.89 -3.64 -15.44
CA GLY A 394 -9.79 -4.05 -16.32
C GLY A 394 -8.48 -3.27 -16.12
N SER A 395 -8.56 -2.03 -15.59
CA SER A 395 -7.40 -1.13 -15.46
C SER A 395 -6.75 -0.84 -16.83
N ARG A 396 -5.60 -1.42 -17.10
CA ARG A 396 -4.86 -1.27 -18.38
C ARG A 396 -5.13 -2.41 -19.37
N GLU A 397 -5.94 -3.40 -18.99
CA GLU A 397 -6.25 -4.56 -19.81
C GLU A 397 -7.59 -4.40 -20.51
N THR A 398 -7.71 -5.01 -21.70
CA THR A 398 -8.99 -5.23 -22.40
C THR A 398 -9.37 -6.69 -22.26
N ASN A 399 -10.68 -7.00 -22.26
CA ASN A 399 -11.15 -8.37 -22.05
C ASN A 399 -10.98 -9.29 -23.29
N ASP A 400 -10.64 -8.74 -24.45
CA ASP A 400 -10.54 -9.48 -25.71
C ASP A 400 -9.56 -10.67 -25.64
N ALA A 401 -8.47 -10.50 -24.88
CA ALA A 401 -7.45 -11.54 -24.69
C ALA A 401 -7.82 -12.56 -23.59
N PHE A 402 -8.72 -12.22 -22.68
CA PHE A 402 -8.98 -13.04 -21.49
C PHE A 402 -10.33 -13.75 -21.55
N ASN A 403 -11.35 -13.10 -22.12
CA ASN A 403 -12.71 -13.61 -22.19
C ASN A 403 -13.20 -14.14 -20.82
N ILE A 404 -13.15 -13.29 -19.81
CA ILE A 404 -13.55 -13.55 -18.42
C ILE A 404 -14.50 -12.46 -17.94
N TYR A 405 -15.57 -12.83 -17.28
CA TYR A 405 -16.61 -11.92 -16.82
C TYR A 405 -16.91 -12.14 -15.34
N THR A 406 -17.47 -11.15 -14.66
CA THR A 406 -17.91 -11.27 -13.26
C THR A 406 -18.91 -12.42 -13.11
N ALA A 407 -19.73 -12.67 -14.12
CA ALA A 407 -20.67 -13.78 -14.15
C ALA A 407 -19.98 -15.16 -14.00
N ASP A 408 -18.77 -15.33 -14.53
CA ASP A 408 -18.02 -16.59 -14.42
C ASP A 408 -17.58 -16.84 -12.98
N LEU A 409 -17.18 -15.79 -12.27
CA LEU A 409 -16.86 -15.88 -10.84
C LEU A 409 -18.13 -16.11 -10.02
N ALA A 410 -19.20 -15.39 -10.32
CA ALA A 410 -20.49 -15.52 -9.63
C ALA A 410 -21.05 -16.95 -9.74
N ALA A 411 -20.91 -17.58 -10.90
CA ALA A 411 -21.37 -18.96 -11.12
C ALA A 411 -20.69 -19.99 -10.18
N LEU A 412 -19.50 -19.67 -9.65
CA LEU A 412 -18.75 -20.52 -8.71
C LEU A 412 -19.07 -20.23 -7.23
N ILE A 413 -19.84 -19.18 -6.94
CA ILE A 413 -20.16 -18.76 -5.57
C ILE A 413 -21.69 -18.82 -5.36
N PRO A 414 -22.22 -19.89 -4.75
CA PRO A 414 -23.65 -20.03 -4.54
C PRO A 414 -24.26 -18.86 -3.78
N GLY A 415 -25.38 -18.33 -4.31
CA GLY A 415 -26.10 -17.21 -3.69
C GLY A 415 -25.45 -15.83 -3.87
N SER A 416 -24.33 -15.73 -4.57
CA SER A 416 -23.76 -14.43 -4.92
C SER A 416 -24.63 -13.67 -5.92
N VAL A 417 -24.54 -12.34 -5.89
CA VAL A 417 -25.17 -11.45 -6.86
C VAL A 417 -24.13 -10.50 -7.45
N TRP A 418 -24.35 -10.01 -8.66
CA TRP A 418 -23.48 -9.01 -9.26
C TRP A 418 -24.27 -7.96 -10.03
N PHE A 419 -23.69 -6.78 -10.16
CA PHE A 419 -24.30 -5.63 -10.80
C PHE A 419 -23.29 -4.93 -11.72
N PRO A 420 -23.72 -4.39 -12.87
CA PRO A 420 -22.83 -3.70 -13.79
C PRO A 420 -22.31 -2.36 -13.26
N GLY A 421 -22.97 -1.79 -12.24
CA GLY A 421 -22.59 -0.49 -11.65
C GLY A 421 -22.87 -0.41 -10.16
N PHE A 422 -22.34 0.62 -9.53
CA PHE A 422 -22.44 0.80 -8.07
C PHE A 422 -23.84 1.15 -7.60
N ASP A 423 -24.70 1.73 -8.46
CA ASP A 423 -26.10 2.04 -8.10
C ASP A 423 -26.84 0.78 -7.67
N GLY A 424 -26.77 -0.28 -8.49
CA GLY A 424 -27.39 -1.55 -8.16
C GLY A 424 -26.82 -2.21 -6.90
N ILE A 425 -25.54 -2.02 -6.62
CA ILE A 425 -24.89 -2.50 -5.39
C ILE A 425 -25.45 -1.75 -4.17
N VAL A 426 -25.49 -0.42 -4.23
CA VAL A 426 -26.01 0.41 -3.13
C VAL A 426 -27.46 0.08 -2.85
N ASP A 427 -28.32 0.03 -3.89
CA ASP A 427 -29.72 -0.35 -3.78
C ASP A 427 -29.92 -1.75 -3.17
N TYR A 428 -29.07 -2.69 -3.55
CA TYR A 428 -29.13 -4.05 -2.99
C TYR A 428 -28.78 -4.06 -1.51
N ILE A 429 -27.72 -3.36 -1.10
CA ILE A 429 -27.30 -3.27 0.30
C ILE A 429 -28.37 -2.57 1.14
N GLU A 430 -28.92 -1.44 0.69
CA GLU A 430 -30.00 -0.73 1.39
C GLU A 430 -31.23 -1.61 1.65
N LYS A 431 -31.57 -2.51 0.73
CA LYS A 431 -32.72 -3.42 0.85
C LYS A 431 -32.46 -4.65 1.70
N ASN A 432 -31.21 -5.14 1.75
CA ASN A 432 -30.87 -6.44 2.30
C ASN A 432 -30.01 -6.42 3.56
N ALA A 433 -29.24 -5.35 3.81
CA ALA A 433 -28.46 -5.21 5.02
C ALA A 433 -29.35 -4.93 6.24
N LYS A 434 -28.91 -5.39 7.40
CA LYS A 434 -29.61 -5.22 8.68
C LYS A 434 -28.67 -4.71 9.75
N LYS A 435 -29.23 -4.19 10.82
CA LYS A 435 -28.46 -3.85 12.02
C LYS A 435 -27.72 -5.10 12.52
N GLY A 436 -26.46 -4.95 12.84
CA GLY A 436 -25.60 -6.05 13.26
C GLY A 436 -24.77 -6.68 12.12
N ASP A 437 -25.07 -6.37 10.86
CA ASP A 437 -24.27 -6.80 9.72
C ASP A 437 -23.00 -5.94 9.57
N LEU A 438 -21.96 -6.54 9.00
CA LEU A 438 -20.82 -5.85 8.40
C LEU A 438 -20.97 -5.87 6.88
N VAL A 439 -20.99 -4.70 6.26
CA VAL A 439 -20.83 -4.52 4.81
C VAL A 439 -19.41 -4.07 4.56
N ILE A 440 -18.59 -4.90 3.90
CA ILE A 440 -17.19 -4.57 3.63
C ILE A 440 -16.93 -4.52 2.13
N THR A 441 -16.52 -3.35 1.62
CA THR A 441 -16.06 -3.22 0.24
C THR A 441 -14.61 -3.71 0.12
N LEU A 442 -14.33 -4.48 -0.94
CA LEU A 442 -13.07 -5.18 -1.17
C LEU A 442 -12.59 -4.93 -2.59
N GLY A 443 -11.40 -4.36 -2.72
CA GLY A 443 -10.78 -4.12 -4.03
C GLY A 443 -9.89 -2.89 -4.09
N CYS A 444 -8.89 -2.93 -4.96
CA CYS A 444 -7.95 -1.82 -5.17
C CYS A 444 -8.46 -0.76 -6.14
N GLY A 445 -9.62 -0.99 -6.77
CA GLY A 445 -10.28 -0.06 -7.67
C GLY A 445 -11.20 0.94 -6.95
N ASP A 446 -12.31 1.24 -7.60
CA ASP A 446 -13.26 2.31 -7.25
C ASP A 446 -14.36 1.89 -6.28
N ILE A 447 -14.41 0.63 -5.86
CA ILE A 447 -15.51 0.08 -5.04
C ILE A 447 -15.73 0.85 -3.72
N TYR A 448 -14.69 1.47 -3.17
CA TYR A 448 -14.80 2.35 -1.99
C TYR A 448 -15.78 3.51 -2.19
N LYS A 449 -16.04 3.92 -3.45
CA LYS A 449 -17.05 4.95 -3.77
C LYS A 449 -18.47 4.46 -3.46
N ALA A 450 -18.73 3.15 -3.65
CA ALA A 450 -19.98 2.54 -3.24
C ALA A 450 -20.12 2.55 -1.71
N ALA A 451 -19.05 2.20 -0.96
CA ALA A 451 -19.07 2.27 0.50
C ALA A 451 -19.43 3.67 1.02
N LYS A 452 -18.82 4.72 0.45
CA LYS A 452 -19.09 6.12 0.83
C LYS A 452 -20.54 6.54 0.58
N ARG A 453 -21.24 5.91 -0.35
CA ARG A 453 -22.65 6.20 -0.67
C ARG A 453 -23.63 5.45 0.24
N MET A 454 -23.18 4.40 0.92
CA MET A 454 -24.01 3.59 1.83
C MET A 454 -24.10 4.18 3.24
N ILE A 455 -23.18 5.11 3.60
CA ILE A 455 -23.13 5.70 4.95
C ILE A 455 -24.00 6.94 5.06
N VAL A 456 -24.56 7.15 6.28
CA VAL A 456 -25.40 8.31 6.63
C VAL A 456 -24.71 9.19 7.66
#